data_ef3140c688052fd9716be9a614e98f57
#
_entry.id   ef3140c688052fd9716be9a614e98f57
#
_cell.length_a   1.000
_cell.length_b   1.000
_cell.length_c   1.000
_cell.angle_alpha   90.00
_cell.angle_beta   90.00
_cell.angle_gamma   90.00
#
_symmetry.space_group_name_H-M   'P 1'
#
loop_
_entity.id
_entity.type
_entity.pdbx_description
1 polymer ?
#
loop_
_entity_poly.entity_id
_entity_poly.type
_entity_poly.pdbx_seq_one_letter_code
_entity_poly.pdbx_strand_id
1 'polypeptide(L)'
;MRKKKAVSDAIYIASYNPKNRTVPDERLDQIFSDVGRRYGYDDVKAKFEPFPDFKIMWERSYKWAEFRVSDYLDRAPDGVLIQLAESVFERISGKQQDYGEALFRYFEDVRDQNTPDYLQRKRLNPESIGRYHDLNDCVNRLREQGLIPPDLECILCWDASSSRKVSQCSVIQRVLTVNSRLDMQGVPEYVLDYAVYNKIAHLMSGYGRRSADAEATRLDALYPMRIEALSWISDHGMTL
;
A
#
# COMPACT_ATOMS: atom_id res chain seq x y z
N MET A 1 -3.74 -37.70 -4.63
CA MET A 1 -2.85 -36.58 -4.25
C MET A 1 -3.68 -35.32 -4.03
N ARG A 2 -3.85 -34.85 -2.80
CA ARG A 2 -4.60 -33.61 -2.50
C ARG A 2 -3.69 -32.42 -2.76
N LYS A 3 -4.03 -31.57 -3.73
CA LYS A 3 -3.39 -30.27 -3.93
C LYS A 3 -3.66 -29.41 -2.70
N LYS A 4 -2.63 -29.11 -1.91
CA LYS A 4 -2.72 -28.11 -0.84
C LYS A 4 -2.92 -26.74 -1.49
N LYS A 5 -4.04 -26.11 -1.16
CA LYS A 5 -4.37 -24.73 -1.54
C LYS A 5 -3.28 -23.79 -1.05
N ALA A 6 -2.67 -23.02 -1.95
CA ALA A 6 -1.77 -21.94 -1.58
C ALA A 6 -2.57 -20.88 -0.79
N VAL A 7 -2.08 -20.53 0.38
CA VAL A 7 -2.61 -19.40 1.15
C VAL A 7 -2.01 -18.14 0.53
N SER A 8 -2.85 -17.34 -0.10
CA SER A 8 -2.47 -16.05 -0.66
C SER A 8 -2.86 -14.97 0.34
N ASP A 9 -1.88 -14.39 1.01
CA ASP A 9 -2.06 -13.16 1.80
C ASP A 9 -2.09 -11.94 0.87
N ALA A 10 -3.00 -11.98 -0.10
CA ALA A 10 -3.22 -10.86 -1.00
C ALA A 10 -4.45 -10.08 -0.56
N ILE A 11 -4.25 -8.85 -0.11
CA ILE A 11 -5.35 -7.87 -0.05
C ILE A 11 -5.76 -7.60 -1.50
N TYR A 12 -6.92 -8.09 -1.84
CA TYR A 12 -7.48 -8.08 -3.19
C TYR A 12 -8.12 -6.73 -3.46
N ILE A 13 -7.63 -5.99 -4.47
CA ILE A 13 -8.39 -4.92 -5.11
C ILE A 13 -8.55 -5.29 -6.58
N ALA A 14 -9.81 -5.47 -6.97
CA ALA A 14 -10.19 -5.98 -8.27
C ALA A 14 -9.99 -4.97 -9.41
N SER A 15 -9.74 -5.52 -10.58
CA SER A 15 -9.85 -4.97 -11.94
C SER A 15 -8.86 -3.87 -12.35
N TYR A 16 -7.63 -4.27 -12.60
CA TYR A 16 -6.78 -3.62 -13.58
C TYR A 16 -6.37 -4.65 -14.63
N ASN A 17 -6.57 -4.32 -15.91
CA ASN A 17 -6.07 -5.11 -17.03
C ASN A 17 -4.94 -4.32 -17.71
N PRO A 18 -3.69 -4.50 -17.32
CA PRO A 18 -2.58 -3.90 -18.04
C PRO A 18 -2.38 -4.69 -19.32
N LYS A 19 -2.41 -4.03 -20.46
CA LYS A 19 -1.92 -4.60 -21.70
C LYS A 19 -0.48 -5.07 -21.49
N ASN A 20 -0.30 -6.39 -21.44
CA ASN A 20 0.94 -7.15 -21.47
C ASN A 20 2.24 -6.32 -21.60
N ARG A 21 2.88 -6.05 -20.48
CA ARG A 21 4.30 -5.79 -20.39
C ARG A 21 4.88 -6.73 -19.33
N THR A 22 4.99 -8.00 -19.66
CA THR A 22 5.95 -8.88 -19.00
C THR A 22 7.30 -8.55 -19.64
N VAL A 23 8.10 -7.72 -18.99
CA VAL A 23 9.49 -7.58 -19.34
C VAL A 23 10.22 -8.70 -18.59
N PRO A 24 10.78 -9.70 -19.29
CA PRO A 24 11.63 -10.68 -18.62
C PRO A 24 12.85 -9.93 -18.11
N ASP A 25 13.03 -9.86 -16.82
CA ASP A 25 14.26 -9.32 -16.25
C ASP A 25 15.11 -10.51 -15.78
N GLU A 26 16.02 -10.96 -16.64
CA GLU A 26 16.97 -12.03 -16.34
C GLU A 26 17.76 -11.74 -15.07
N ARG A 27 18.00 -10.46 -14.77
CA ARG A 27 18.70 -10.00 -13.58
C ARG A 27 17.88 -10.31 -12.30
N LEU A 28 16.57 -10.03 -12.30
CA LEU A 28 15.70 -10.33 -11.18
C LEU A 28 15.62 -11.83 -10.93
N ASP A 29 15.46 -12.61 -12.01
CA ASP A 29 15.39 -14.06 -11.96
C ASP A 29 16.69 -14.66 -11.38
N GLN A 30 17.85 -14.17 -11.82
CA GLN A 30 19.15 -14.60 -11.30
C GLN A 30 19.31 -14.28 -9.81
N ILE A 31 18.95 -13.05 -9.38
CA ILE A 31 19.04 -12.63 -7.97
C ILE A 31 18.14 -13.52 -7.09
N PHE A 32 16.88 -13.71 -7.48
CA PHE A 32 15.97 -14.55 -6.70
C PHE A 32 16.38 -16.02 -6.68
N SER A 33 16.96 -16.54 -7.78
CA SER A 33 17.49 -17.88 -7.85
C SER A 33 18.71 -18.06 -6.93
N ASP A 34 19.64 -17.11 -6.92
CA ASP A 34 20.83 -17.16 -6.08
C ASP A 34 20.49 -17.08 -4.59
N VAL A 35 19.54 -16.21 -4.24
CA VAL A 35 19.05 -16.12 -2.87
C VAL A 35 18.29 -17.39 -2.50
N GLY A 36 17.38 -17.85 -3.35
CA GLY A 36 16.54 -19.03 -3.09
C GLY A 36 17.32 -20.31 -2.81
N ARG A 37 18.46 -20.50 -3.49
CA ARG A 37 19.35 -21.65 -3.20
C ARG A 37 19.84 -21.66 -1.76
N ARG A 38 20.08 -20.50 -1.14
CA ARG A 38 20.45 -20.40 0.28
C ARG A 38 19.36 -20.84 1.23
N TYR A 39 18.10 -20.82 0.75
CA TYR A 39 16.91 -21.26 1.49
C TYR A 39 16.41 -22.66 1.06
N GLY A 40 17.18 -23.37 0.24
CA GLY A 40 16.89 -24.75 -0.16
C GLY A 40 15.95 -24.92 -1.34
N TYR A 41 15.76 -23.87 -2.12
CA TYR A 41 14.98 -23.93 -3.38
C TYR A 41 15.91 -24.22 -4.55
N ASP A 42 15.53 -25.22 -5.37
CA ASP A 42 16.33 -25.65 -6.52
C ASP A 42 15.88 -24.97 -7.84
N ASP A 43 14.59 -24.64 -7.93
CA ASP A 43 13.98 -23.99 -9.10
C ASP A 43 13.23 -22.73 -8.63
N VAL A 44 13.80 -21.58 -8.93
CA VAL A 44 13.22 -20.28 -8.59
C VAL A 44 13.12 -19.46 -9.87
N LYS A 45 11.96 -18.83 -10.04
CA LYS A 45 11.71 -17.87 -11.12
C LYS A 45 11.17 -16.57 -10.56
N ALA A 46 11.61 -15.47 -11.12
CA ALA A 46 11.11 -14.15 -10.75
C ALA A 46 10.96 -13.26 -12.00
N LYS A 47 9.89 -12.49 -12.03
CA LYS A 47 9.63 -11.52 -13.10
C LYS A 47 9.00 -10.26 -12.55
N PHE A 48 9.23 -9.14 -13.22
CA PHE A 48 8.49 -7.92 -12.96
C PHE A 48 7.09 -7.99 -13.56
N GLU A 49 6.12 -7.45 -12.82
CA GLU A 49 4.74 -7.36 -13.26
C GLU A 49 4.16 -5.98 -12.91
N PRO A 50 3.40 -5.34 -13.83
CA PRO A 50 2.85 -4.01 -13.60
C PRO A 50 1.66 -4.06 -12.64
N PHE A 51 1.93 -4.06 -11.35
CA PHE A 51 0.91 -3.91 -10.33
C PHE A 51 0.53 -2.43 -10.15
N PRO A 52 -0.74 -2.14 -9.81
CA PRO A 52 -1.15 -0.76 -9.49
C PRO A 52 -0.54 -0.23 -8.20
N ASP A 53 -0.22 -1.11 -7.25
CA ASP A 53 0.52 -0.80 -6.03
C ASP A 53 1.80 -1.62 -5.95
N PHE A 54 2.73 -1.21 -5.07
CA PHE A 54 3.85 -2.08 -4.73
C PHE A 54 3.33 -3.38 -4.15
N LYS A 55 3.65 -4.48 -4.82
CA LYS A 55 3.19 -5.81 -4.46
C LYS A 55 4.22 -6.84 -4.88
N ILE A 56 4.34 -7.88 -4.06
CA ILE A 56 5.05 -9.11 -4.40
C ILE A 56 4.06 -10.25 -4.23
N MET A 57 3.93 -11.06 -5.24
CA MET A 57 3.15 -12.29 -5.19
C MET A 57 4.09 -13.46 -5.38
N TRP A 58 3.80 -14.58 -4.71
CA TRP A 58 4.56 -15.80 -4.90
C TRP A 58 3.67 -17.02 -4.82
N GLU A 59 4.11 -18.03 -5.56
CA GLU A 59 3.62 -19.39 -5.46
C GLU A 59 4.81 -20.29 -5.18
N ARG A 60 4.64 -21.31 -4.35
CA ARG A 60 5.73 -22.21 -3.99
C ARG A 60 5.27 -23.62 -3.72
N SER A 61 6.18 -24.55 -3.87
CA SER A 61 6.10 -25.92 -3.39
C SER A 61 7.41 -26.28 -2.69
N TYR A 62 7.66 -27.57 -2.46
CA TYR A 62 8.78 -28.04 -1.65
C TYR A 62 10.15 -27.48 -2.08
N LYS A 63 10.40 -27.41 -3.41
CA LYS A 63 11.73 -27.01 -3.93
C LYS A 63 11.68 -25.96 -5.04
N TRP A 64 10.50 -25.49 -5.40
CA TRP A 64 10.35 -24.45 -6.41
C TRP A 64 9.57 -23.26 -5.86
N ALA A 65 9.86 -22.09 -6.39
CA ALA A 65 9.11 -20.86 -6.11
C ALA A 65 9.07 -19.97 -7.36
N GLU A 66 7.93 -19.34 -7.58
CA GLU A 66 7.74 -18.33 -8.62
C GLU A 66 7.31 -17.02 -7.96
N PHE A 67 7.98 -15.92 -8.35
CA PHE A 67 7.75 -14.59 -7.82
C PHE A 67 7.30 -13.65 -8.93
N ARG A 68 6.31 -12.82 -8.61
CA ARG A 68 5.87 -11.70 -9.41
C ARG A 68 6.08 -10.44 -8.58
N VAL A 69 7.03 -9.62 -8.99
CA VAL A 69 7.49 -8.43 -8.27
C VAL A 69 6.99 -7.19 -9.00
N SER A 70 6.55 -6.20 -8.27
CA SER A 70 6.12 -4.93 -8.87
C SER A 70 7.22 -4.29 -9.71
N ASP A 71 6.87 -3.86 -10.91
CA ASP A 71 7.74 -3.17 -11.86
C ASP A 71 8.22 -1.79 -11.39
N TYR A 72 7.70 -1.27 -10.27
CA TYR A 72 8.28 -0.11 -9.59
C TYR A 72 9.74 -0.33 -9.14
N LEU A 73 10.19 -1.59 -9.14
CA LEU A 73 11.56 -1.98 -8.81
C LEU A 73 12.42 -2.36 -10.02
N ASP A 74 11.94 -2.18 -11.23
CA ASP A 74 12.67 -2.60 -12.44
C ASP A 74 14.04 -1.90 -12.60
N ARG A 75 14.17 -0.68 -12.08
CA ARG A 75 15.39 0.13 -12.05
C ARG A 75 16.12 0.09 -10.72
N ALA A 76 15.64 -0.69 -9.76
CA ALA A 76 16.28 -0.76 -8.44
C ALA A 76 17.69 -1.35 -8.55
N PRO A 77 18.66 -0.85 -7.78
CA PRO A 77 19.98 -1.46 -7.70
C PRO A 77 19.92 -2.90 -7.21
N ASP A 78 20.89 -3.74 -7.62
CA ASP A 78 20.96 -5.15 -7.23
C ASP A 78 20.90 -5.35 -5.71
N GLY A 79 21.58 -4.48 -4.94
CA GLY A 79 21.54 -4.53 -3.48
C GLY A 79 20.14 -4.41 -2.89
N VAL A 80 19.25 -3.62 -3.50
CA VAL A 80 17.85 -3.48 -3.11
C VAL A 80 17.06 -4.76 -3.44
N LEU A 81 17.28 -5.32 -4.63
CA LEU A 81 16.62 -6.55 -5.08
C LEU A 81 17.08 -7.77 -4.27
N ILE A 82 18.36 -7.84 -3.91
CA ILE A 82 18.89 -8.90 -3.04
C ILE A 82 18.25 -8.84 -1.65
N GLN A 83 18.23 -7.67 -1.02
CA GLN A 83 17.58 -7.51 0.31
C GLN A 83 16.09 -7.83 0.24
N LEU A 84 15.42 -7.45 -0.86
CA LEU A 84 14.04 -7.81 -1.08
C LEU A 84 13.85 -9.32 -1.14
N ALA A 85 14.65 -10.01 -1.96
CA ALA A 85 14.60 -11.47 -2.10
C ALA A 85 14.84 -12.14 -0.73
N GLU A 86 15.87 -11.72 0.01
CA GLU A 86 16.16 -12.22 1.37
C GLU A 86 14.96 -12.05 2.30
N SER A 87 14.38 -10.86 2.36
CA SER A 87 13.20 -10.57 3.20
C SER A 87 12.01 -11.45 2.83
N VAL A 88 11.79 -11.71 1.54
CA VAL A 88 10.69 -12.54 1.06
C VAL A 88 10.93 -14.01 1.42
N PHE A 89 12.13 -14.53 1.19
CA PHE A 89 12.44 -15.93 1.54
C PHE A 89 12.43 -16.17 3.04
N GLU A 90 12.79 -15.21 3.86
CA GLU A 90 12.67 -15.32 5.31
C GLU A 90 11.19 -15.38 5.76
N ARG A 91 10.33 -14.55 5.17
CA ARG A 91 8.87 -14.62 5.41
C ARG A 91 8.28 -15.97 4.99
N ILE A 92 8.69 -16.48 3.84
CA ILE A 92 8.28 -17.81 3.35
C ILE A 92 8.72 -18.92 4.31
N SER A 93 9.88 -18.74 4.94
CA SER A 93 10.42 -19.68 5.93
C SER A 93 9.80 -19.53 7.32
N GLY A 94 8.78 -18.68 7.47
CA GLY A 94 8.07 -18.46 8.74
C GLY A 94 8.76 -17.48 9.68
N LYS A 95 9.84 -16.84 9.27
CA LYS A 95 10.44 -15.74 10.02
C LYS A 95 9.67 -14.46 9.70
N GLN A 96 9.18 -13.79 10.74
CA GLN A 96 8.64 -12.45 10.56
C GLN A 96 9.80 -11.46 10.51
N GLN A 97 10.05 -10.91 9.34
CA GLN A 97 11.11 -9.92 9.13
C GLN A 97 10.55 -8.68 8.44
N ASP A 98 11.06 -7.53 8.87
CA ASP A 98 10.81 -6.27 8.19
C ASP A 98 11.52 -6.27 6.84
N TYR A 99 11.00 -5.53 5.86
CA TYR A 99 11.77 -5.27 4.64
C TYR A 99 13.03 -4.48 4.97
N GLY A 100 14.09 -4.72 4.21
CA GLY A 100 15.37 -4.03 4.39
C GLY A 100 15.27 -2.52 4.17
N GLU A 101 16.04 -1.76 4.92
CA GLU A 101 16.02 -0.28 4.87
C GLU A 101 16.38 0.27 3.47
N ALA A 102 17.21 -0.44 2.71
CA ALA A 102 17.54 -0.05 1.34
C ALA A 102 16.32 0.01 0.42
N LEU A 103 15.32 -0.86 0.65
CA LEU A 103 14.05 -0.81 -0.11
C LEU A 103 13.27 0.46 0.19
N PHE A 104 13.20 0.87 1.46
CA PHE A 104 12.48 2.08 1.85
C PHE A 104 13.16 3.33 1.31
N ARG A 105 14.49 3.42 1.42
CA ARG A 105 15.26 4.53 0.85
C ARG A 105 15.08 4.61 -0.66
N TYR A 106 15.15 3.49 -1.35
CA TYR A 106 14.91 3.46 -2.80
C TYR A 106 13.51 4.03 -3.14
N PHE A 107 12.47 3.62 -2.43
CA PHE A 107 11.13 4.16 -2.69
C PHE A 107 11.00 5.64 -2.36
N GLU A 108 11.70 6.13 -1.35
CA GLU A 108 11.76 7.57 -1.07
C GLU A 108 12.44 8.34 -2.20
N ASP A 109 13.56 7.82 -2.70
CA ASP A 109 14.34 8.46 -3.78
C ASP A 109 13.58 8.52 -5.12
N VAL A 110 12.77 7.50 -5.41
CA VAL A 110 12.06 7.40 -6.71
C VAL A 110 10.57 7.78 -6.63
N ARG A 111 10.08 8.20 -5.47
CA ARG A 111 8.65 8.47 -5.25
C ARG A 111 8.08 9.44 -6.27
N ASP A 112 8.71 10.59 -6.43
CA ASP A 112 8.22 11.65 -7.32
C ASP A 112 8.20 11.20 -8.79
N GLN A 113 9.08 10.28 -9.18
CA GLN A 113 9.11 9.70 -10.51
C GLN A 113 8.00 8.65 -10.70
N ASN A 114 7.66 7.91 -9.67
CA ASN A 114 6.70 6.82 -9.72
C ASN A 114 5.25 7.27 -9.47
N THR A 115 5.06 8.37 -8.76
CA THR A 115 3.73 8.85 -8.37
C THR A 115 2.81 9.14 -9.56
N PRO A 116 3.27 9.77 -10.67
CA PRO A 116 2.40 9.99 -11.84
C PRO A 116 1.91 8.68 -12.46
N ASP A 117 2.78 7.68 -12.58
CA ASP A 117 2.41 6.35 -13.10
C ASP A 117 1.43 5.64 -12.15
N TYR A 118 1.65 5.73 -10.84
CA TYR A 118 0.72 5.24 -9.84
C TYR A 118 -0.68 5.85 -9.97
N LEU A 119 -0.77 7.17 -10.05
CA LEU A 119 -2.04 7.88 -10.21
C LEU A 119 -2.76 7.44 -11.51
N GLN A 120 -2.02 7.31 -12.60
CA GLN A 120 -2.56 6.84 -13.87
C GLN A 120 -3.07 5.39 -13.79
N ARG A 121 -2.29 4.46 -13.21
CA ARG A 121 -2.69 3.05 -13.03
C ARG A 121 -3.94 2.93 -12.15
N LYS A 122 -4.04 3.77 -11.13
CA LYS A 122 -5.19 3.83 -10.22
C LYS A 122 -6.36 4.64 -10.78
N ARG A 123 -6.18 5.37 -11.87
CA ARG A 123 -7.15 6.32 -12.44
C ARG A 123 -7.59 7.37 -11.42
N LEU A 124 -6.64 7.87 -10.63
CA LEU A 124 -6.86 8.90 -9.64
C LEU A 124 -6.53 10.26 -10.22
N ASN A 125 -7.38 11.24 -9.90
CA ASN A 125 -7.11 12.64 -10.12
C ASN A 125 -6.58 13.25 -8.82
N PRO A 126 -5.39 13.85 -8.77
CA PRO A 126 -4.83 14.48 -7.57
C PRO A 126 -5.53 15.83 -7.29
N GLU A 127 -6.82 15.76 -7.00
CA GLU A 127 -7.68 16.90 -6.69
C GLU A 127 -8.35 16.68 -5.33
N SER A 128 -8.09 17.59 -4.40
CA SER A 128 -8.64 17.56 -3.05
C SER A 128 -10.03 18.19 -2.96
N ILE A 129 -10.35 19.10 -3.90
CA ILE A 129 -11.61 19.85 -3.91
C ILE A 129 -12.70 18.94 -4.47
N GLY A 130 -13.67 18.63 -3.64
CA GLY A 130 -14.89 17.93 -4.02
C GLY A 130 -16.02 18.90 -4.37
N ARG A 131 -17.24 18.40 -4.42
CA ARG A 131 -18.44 19.21 -4.66
C ARG A 131 -18.87 19.99 -3.41
N TYR A 132 -18.70 19.39 -2.23
CA TYR A 132 -19.18 19.94 -0.95
C TYR A 132 -18.04 20.12 0.05
N HIS A 133 -16.93 19.38 -0.10
CA HIS A 133 -15.83 19.35 0.84
C HIS A 133 -14.48 19.48 0.14
N ASP A 134 -13.50 20.09 0.83
CA ASP A 134 -12.10 20.04 0.44
C ASP A 134 -11.32 19.18 1.46
N LEU A 135 -10.62 18.17 0.96
CA LEU A 135 -9.79 17.29 1.81
C LEU A 135 -8.63 18.05 2.48
N ASN A 136 -8.18 19.17 1.89
CA ASN A 136 -7.19 20.03 2.55
C ASN A 136 -7.71 20.64 3.83
N ASP A 137 -8.99 20.98 3.90
CA ASP A 137 -9.59 21.53 5.11
C ASP A 137 -9.55 20.50 6.25
N CYS A 138 -9.78 19.20 5.92
CA CYS A 138 -9.63 18.12 6.90
C CYS A 138 -8.20 18.05 7.45
N VAL A 139 -7.20 18.09 6.55
CA VAL A 139 -5.78 18.05 6.94
C VAL A 139 -5.42 19.27 7.80
N ASN A 140 -5.94 20.44 7.47
CA ASN A 140 -5.70 21.67 8.25
C ASN A 140 -6.30 21.56 9.66
N ARG A 141 -7.56 21.12 9.80
CA ARG A 141 -8.19 20.88 11.11
C ARG A 141 -7.42 19.85 11.94
N LEU A 142 -6.92 18.78 11.32
CA LEU A 142 -6.12 17.76 12.00
C LEU A 142 -4.76 18.29 12.47
N ARG A 143 -4.14 19.22 11.71
CA ARG A 143 -2.92 19.93 12.11
C ARG A 143 -3.18 20.87 13.28
N GLU A 144 -4.24 21.65 13.23
CA GLU A 144 -4.65 22.58 14.30
C GLU A 144 -4.95 21.83 15.61
N GLN A 145 -5.49 20.61 15.52
CA GLN A 145 -5.71 19.72 16.66
C GLN A 145 -4.43 19.05 17.17
N GLY A 146 -3.30 19.21 16.48
CA GLY A 146 -2.03 18.56 16.83
C GLY A 146 -2.02 17.04 16.62
N LEU A 147 -2.97 16.50 15.83
CA LEU A 147 -3.10 15.08 15.56
C LEU A 147 -2.12 14.59 14.49
N ILE A 148 -1.67 15.48 13.62
CA ILE A 148 -0.71 15.17 12.56
C ILE A 148 0.42 16.19 12.52
N PRO A 149 1.64 15.81 12.10
CA PRO A 149 2.76 16.73 11.96
C PRO A 149 2.46 17.85 10.96
N PRO A 150 2.95 19.09 11.22
CA PRO A 150 2.71 20.23 10.33
C PRO A 150 3.36 20.06 8.94
N ASP A 151 4.46 19.32 8.87
CA ASP A 151 5.25 19.06 7.67
C ASP A 151 4.88 17.78 6.93
N LEU A 152 3.83 17.07 7.39
CA LEU A 152 3.37 15.88 6.70
C LEU A 152 2.75 16.25 5.37
N GLU A 153 3.34 15.74 4.29
CA GLU A 153 2.86 15.91 2.93
C GLU A 153 2.28 14.61 2.38
N CYS A 154 1.15 14.70 1.72
CA CYS A 154 0.54 13.62 0.96
C CYS A 154 -0.34 14.18 -0.15
N ILE A 155 -0.53 13.39 -1.20
CA ILE A 155 -1.47 13.71 -2.28
C ILE A 155 -2.86 13.24 -1.86
N LEU A 156 -3.83 14.14 -1.96
CA LEU A 156 -5.22 13.88 -1.61
C LEU A 156 -6.05 13.74 -2.88
N CYS A 157 -6.85 12.69 -2.95
CA CYS A 157 -7.71 12.42 -4.09
C CYS A 157 -9.11 11.98 -3.63
N TRP A 158 -10.11 12.39 -4.36
CA TRP A 158 -11.43 11.76 -4.29
C TRP A 158 -11.47 10.50 -5.14
N ASP A 159 -12.02 9.41 -4.60
CA ASP A 159 -12.21 8.14 -5.30
C ASP A 159 -13.70 7.91 -5.60
N ALA A 160 -14.04 7.93 -6.88
CA ALA A 160 -15.40 7.69 -7.37
C ALA A 160 -15.74 6.20 -7.51
N SER A 161 -14.91 5.29 -7.00
CA SER A 161 -15.16 3.86 -7.08
C SER A 161 -16.42 3.44 -6.28
N SER A 162 -17.00 2.32 -6.67
CA SER A 162 -18.15 1.72 -5.96
C SER A 162 -17.73 0.98 -4.67
N SER A 163 -16.50 1.15 -4.22
CA SER A 163 -15.98 0.56 -2.99
C SER A 163 -16.83 0.95 -1.77
N ARG A 164 -16.95 0.05 -0.82
CA ARG A 164 -17.51 0.38 0.51
C ARG A 164 -16.51 1.02 1.44
N LYS A 165 -15.21 0.99 1.11
CA LYS A 165 -14.18 1.62 1.93
C LYS A 165 -14.31 3.13 1.89
N VAL A 166 -14.28 3.76 3.05
CA VAL A 166 -14.35 5.22 3.18
C VAL A 166 -13.09 5.90 2.68
N SER A 167 -11.93 5.27 2.86
CA SER A 167 -10.65 5.81 2.41
C SER A 167 -9.61 4.70 2.22
N GLN A 168 -8.58 4.99 1.45
CA GLN A 168 -7.43 4.11 1.22
C GLN A 168 -6.16 4.96 1.14
N CYS A 169 -4.99 4.37 1.33
CA CYS A 169 -3.74 5.06 1.09
C CYS A 169 -2.68 4.12 0.51
N SER A 170 -1.80 4.70 -0.27
CA SER A 170 -0.49 4.12 -0.59
C SER A 170 0.56 4.80 0.28
N VAL A 171 1.11 4.06 1.23
CA VAL A 171 2.15 4.58 2.13
C VAL A 171 3.42 4.93 1.33
N ILE A 172 3.76 4.10 0.35
CA ILE A 172 4.95 4.30 -0.50
C ILE A 172 4.83 5.55 -1.35
N GLN A 173 3.68 5.75 -2.01
CA GLN A 173 3.46 6.88 -2.90
C GLN A 173 2.95 8.13 -2.16
N ARG A 174 2.66 8.02 -0.86
CA ARG A 174 2.02 9.06 -0.05
C ARG A 174 0.75 9.63 -0.72
N VAL A 175 -0.06 8.75 -1.28
CA VAL A 175 -1.34 9.10 -1.88
C VAL A 175 -2.47 8.58 -0.98
N LEU A 176 -3.37 9.47 -0.62
CA LEU A 176 -4.55 9.17 0.18
C LEU A 176 -5.80 9.42 -0.67
N THR A 177 -6.68 8.44 -0.71
CA THR A 177 -7.96 8.55 -1.41
C THR A 177 -9.12 8.48 -0.43
N VAL A 178 -10.10 9.33 -0.63
CA VAL A 178 -11.37 9.34 0.12
C VAL A 178 -12.51 9.06 -0.84
N ASN A 179 -13.40 8.18 -0.44
CA ASN A 179 -14.55 7.80 -1.27
C ASN A 179 -15.49 9.00 -1.48
N SER A 180 -15.82 9.30 -2.73
CA SER A 180 -16.70 10.42 -3.09
C SER A 180 -18.11 10.31 -2.53
N ARG A 181 -18.51 9.16 -1.99
CA ARG A 181 -19.76 9.03 -1.20
C ARG A 181 -19.73 9.87 0.09
N LEU A 182 -18.54 10.27 0.55
CA LEU A 182 -18.39 11.21 1.66
C LEU A 182 -18.41 12.68 1.20
N ASP A 183 -18.36 12.94 -0.11
CA ASP A 183 -18.49 14.30 -0.65
C ASP A 183 -19.96 14.65 -0.90
N MET A 184 -20.75 14.66 0.17
CA MET A 184 -22.19 14.94 0.15
C MET A 184 -22.56 15.96 1.21
N GLN A 185 -23.57 16.76 0.91
CA GLN A 185 -24.17 17.66 1.89
C GLN A 185 -24.72 16.86 3.09
N GLY A 186 -24.33 17.24 4.29
CA GLY A 186 -24.79 16.60 5.52
C GLY A 186 -23.88 15.50 6.06
N VAL A 187 -22.78 15.17 5.37
CA VAL A 187 -21.71 14.38 5.99
C VAL A 187 -21.04 15.22 7.08
N PRO A 188 -21.01 14.74 8.33
CA PRO A 188 -20.38 15.50 9.41
C PRO A 188 -18.87 15.63 9.20
N GLU A 189 -18.31 16.81 9.48
CA GLU A 189 -16.87 17.07 9.32
C GLU A 189 -16.02 16.06 10.09
N TYR A 190 -16.41 15.68 11.31
CA TYR A 190 -15.67 14.70 12.11
C TYR A 190 -15.57 13.31 11.45
N VAL A 191 -16.54 12.95 10.59
CA VAL A 191 -16.51 11.68 9.83
C VAL A 191 -15.47 11.76 8.72
N LEU A 192 -15.46 12.88 8.00
CA LEU A 192 -14.52 13.10 6.91
C LEU A 192 -13.10 13.25 7.46
N ASP A 193 -12.93 14.03 8.53
CA ASP A 193 -11.64 14.19 9.22
C ASP A 193 -11.11 12.83 9.70
N TYR A 194 -11.98 11.98 10.27
CA TYR A 194 -11.59 10.64 10.67
C TYR A 194 -11.18 9.75 9.51
N ALA A 195 -11.92 9.80 8.39
CA ALA A 195 -11.58 9.03 7.19
C ALA A 195 -10.19 9.39 6.65
N VAL A 196 -9.82 10.69 6.71
CA VAL A 196 -8.50 11.20 6.35
C VAL A 196 -7.47 10.81 7.40
N TYR A 197 -7.76 11.06 8.68
CA TYR A 197 -6.84 10.79 9.79
C TYR A 197 -6.44 9.33 9.90
N ASN A 198 -7.39 8.40 9.80
CA ASN A 198 -7.12 6.98 9.84
C ASN A 198 -6.06 6.57 8.81
N LYS A 199 -6.11 7.12 7.58
CA LYS A 199 -5.11 6.82 6.56
C LYS A 199 -3.79 7.58 6.77
N ILE A 200 -3.83 8.78 7.31
CA ILE A 200 -2.62 9.48 7.75
C ILE A 200 -1.90 8.72 8.86
N ALA A 201 -2.63 8.10 9.80
CA ALA A 201 -2.03 7.25 10.82
C ALA A 201 -1.21 6.09 10.20
N HIS A 202 -1.71 5.48 9.12
CA HIS A 202 -0.95 4.48 8.36
C HIS A 202 0.28 5.09 7.65
N LEU A 203 0.16 6.30 7.07
CA LEU A 203 1.31 6.99 6.48
C LEU A 203 2.41 7.29 7.50
N MET A 204 2.04 7.70 8.71
CA MET A 204 2.97 8.00 9.81
C MET A 204 3.63 6.74 10.36
N SER A 205 2.91 5.62 10.37
CA SER A 205 3.43 4.33 10.87
C SER A 205 4.42 3.68 9.91
N GLY A 206 4.40 4.07 8.65
CA GLY A 206 5.29 3.56 7.60
C GLY A 206 4.83 2.25 6.99
N TYR A 207 5.67 1.69 6.13
CA TYR A 207 5.39 0.49 5.34
C TYR A 207 6.28 -0.67 5.74
N GLY A 208 5.72 -1.89 5.78
CA GLY A 208 6.48 -3.15 5.86
C GLY A 208 7.23 -3.41 7.16
N ARG A 209 7.01 -2.58 8.19
CA ARG A 209 7.54 -2.80 9.54
C ARG A 209 6.53 -3.60 10.36
N ARG A 210 7.01 -4.51 11.20
CA ARG A 210 6.14 -5.30 12.12
C ARG A 210 5.29 -4.42 13.01
N SER A 211 5.87 -3.30 13.46
CA SER A 211 5.20 -2.35 14.35
C SER A 211 4.21 -1.43 13.65
N ALA A 212 4.22 -1.38 12.30
CA ALA A 212 3.42 -0.41 11.55
C ALA A 212 1.92 -0.51 11.86
N ASP A 213 1.36 -1.72 11.83
CA ASP A 213 -0.07 -1.91 12.10
C ASP A 213 -0.43 -1.59 13.56
N ALA A 214 0.42 -1.95 14.52
CA ALA A 214 0.21 -1.63 15.93
C ALA A 214 0.31 -0.12 16.16
N GLU A 215 1.29 0.54 15.54
CA GLU A 215 1.45 1.98 15.63
C GLU A 215 0.30 2.73 14.94
N ALA A 216 -0.14 2.29 13.76
CA ALA A 216 -1.32 2.85 13.11
C ALA A 216 -2.56 2.72 13.99
N THR A 217 -2.75 1.57 14.63
CA THR A 217 -3.86 1.35 15.57
C THR A 217 -3.76 2.26 16.79
N ARG A 218 -2.55 2.45 17.34
CA ARG A 218 -2.32 3.36 18.46
C ARG A 218 -2.64 4.80 18.09
N LEU A 219 -2.17 5.25 16.93
CA LEU A 219 -2.45 6.59 16.42
C LEU A 219 -3.94 6.78 16.13
N ASP A 220 -4.59 5.83 15.47
CA ASP A 220 -6.03 5.86 15.19
C ASP A 220 -6.87 6.07 16.45
N ALA A 221 -6.45 5.48 17.57
CA ALA A 221 -7.13 5.64 18.85
C ALA A 221 -7.05 7.06 19.45
N LEU A 222 -6.15 7.91 18.95
CA LEU A 222 -6.02 9.30 19.43
C LEU A 222 -7.08 10.23 18.83
N TYR A 223 -7.82 9.81 17.82
CA TYR A 223 -8.85 10.66 17.24
C TYR A 223 -10.03 10.86 18.21
N PRO A 224 -10.37 12.10 18.60
CA PRO A 224 -11.35 12.34 19.66
C PRO A 224 -12.75 11.81 19.38
N MET A 225 -13.24 11.92 18.12
CA MET A 225 -14.57 11.52 17.69
C MET A 225 -14.57 10.17 16.97
N ARG A 226 -13.59 9.30 17.31
CA ARG A 226 -13.40 8.01 16.62
C ARG A 226 -14.62 7.11 16.68
N ILE A 227 -15.24 7.00 17.85
CA ILE A 227 -16.38 6.08 18.07
C ILE A 227 -17.59 6.55 17.26
N GLU A 228 -17.88 7.85 17.32
CA GLU A 228 -18.99 8.47 16.62
C GLU A 228 -18.80 8.37 15.10
N ALA A 229 -17.57 8.58 14.61
CA ALA A 229 -17.25 8.45 13.20
C ALA A 229 -17.41 7.00 12.71
N LEU A 230 -16.95 6.02 13.48
CA LEU A 230 -17.12 4.60 13.17
C LEU A 230 -18.60 4.19 13.15
N SER A 231 -19.40 4.68 14.10
CA SER A 231 -20.84 4.42 14.13
C SER A 231 -21.49 4.97 12.87
N TRP A 232 -21.22 6.24 12.55
CA TRP A 232 -21.77 6.88 11.36
C TRP A 232 -21.40 6.11 10.07
N ILE A 233 -20.13 5.74 9.92
CA ILE A 233 -19.62 4.97 8.77
C ILE A 233 -20.35 3.63 8.64
N SER A 234 -20.51 2.91 9.74
CA SER A 234 -21.22 1.63 9.79
C SER A 234 -22.68 1.77 9.41
N ASP A 235 -23.36 2.77 9.96
CA ASP A 235 -24.78 3.03 9.74
C ASP A 235 -25.08 3.38 8.27
N HIS A 236 -24.06 3.91 7.56
CA HIS A 236 -24.14 4.22 6.13
C HIS A 236 -23.61 3.10 5.23
N GLY A 237 -23.38 1.90 5.79
CA GLY A 237 -22.96 0.70 5.04
C GLY A 237 -21.57 0.82 4.42
N MET A 238 -20.71 1.64 5.02
CA MET A 238 -19.30 1.81 4.64
C MET A 238 -18.38 1.10 5.62
N THR A 239 -17.10 0.95 5.25
CA THR A 239 -16.05 0.34 6.08
C THR A 239 -14.76 1.16 5.98
N LEU A 240 -13.86 1.04 6.95
CA LEU A 240 -12.51 1.60 6.88
C LEU A 240 -11.59 0.86 5.92
#